data_51fd018398dffb571795150f48dbabda
#
_entry.id   51fd018398dffb571795150f48dbabda
#
_cell.length_a   1.000
_cell.length_b   1.000
_cell.length_c   1.000
_cell.angle_alpha   90.00
_cell.angle_beta   90.00
_cell.angle_gamma   90.00
#
_symmetry.space_group_name_H-M   'P 1'
#
loop_
_entity.id
_entity.type
_entity.pdbx_description
1 polymer ?
#
loop_
_entity_poly.entity_id
_entity_poly.type
_entity_poly.pdbx_seq_one_letter_code
_entity_poly.pdbx_strand_id
1 'polypeptide(L)'
;MTGADILNGPALWFANRGTGFVLLLLLTLSTMLGVLSTARVTSRLWPRMLSQGLHRNVSLLAVTFLAAHVTTAVVDTFVDIRWWNVFVPFSGTYRPLWLGFGSFALDLLLAVTVTSLLRHRMSHKPWRAVHVMAYAAWGMGLIHGMKMGTDAATVWGAAFNYGCIAAVLVAVLARFGLLAHSRLVTS
;
A
#
# COMPACT_ATOMS: atom_id res chain seq x y z
N MET A 1 -6.44 13.52 -32.36
CA MET A 1 -5.98 13.76 -30.98
C MET A 1 -4.46 13.78 -31.04
N THR A 2 -3.85 14.91 -30.75
CA THR A 2 -2.39 15.01 -30.66
C THR A 2 -1.93 14.44 -29.31
N GLY A 3 -0.65 14.02 -29.21
CA GLY A 3 -0.12 13.54 -27.93
C GLY A 3 -0.25 14.55 -26.78
N ALA A 4 -0.30 15.85 -27.09
CA ALA A 4 -0.55 16.94 -26.14
C ALA A 4 -1.98 16.90 -25.55
N ASP A 5 -2.99 16.48 -26.34
CA ASP A 5 -4.38 16.38 -25.86
C ASP A 5 -4.55 15.24 -24.83
N ILE A 6 -3.74 14.19 -24.93
CA ILE A 6 -3.75 13.07 -23.99
C ILE A 6 -3.12 13.49 -22.64
N LEU A 7 -2.06 14.29 -22.68
CA LEU A 7 -1.34 14.75 -21.49
C LEU A 7 -2.07 15.87 -20.72
N ASN A 8 -2.94 16.61 -21.39
CA ASN A 8 -3.71 17.71 -20.79
C ASN A 8 -5.21 17.37 -20.59
N GLY A 9 -5.59 16.13 -20.84
CA GLY A 9 -6.98 15.68 -20.77
C GLY A 9 -7.36 14.96 -19.47
N PRO A 10 -8.65 14.63 -19.31
CA PRO A 10 -9.13 13.89 -18.13
C PRO A 10 -8.53 12.47 -18.00
N ALA A 11 -7.84 11.98 -19.03
CA ALA A 11 -7.29 10.64 -19.08
C ALA A 11 -6.23 10.39 -17.97
N LEU A 12 -5.32 11.34 -17.75
CA LEU A 12 -4.31 11.23 -16.69
C LEU A 12 -4.97 11.25 -15.30
N TRP A 13 -5.96 12.10 -15.11
CA TRP A 13 -6.72 12.15 -13.87
C TRP A 13 -7.45 10.83 -13.58
N PHE A 14 -8.11 10.22 -14.58
CA PHE A 14 -8.72 8.90 -14.43
C PHE A 14 -7.68 7.80 -14.18
N ALA A 15 -6.55 7.84 -14.89
CA ALA A 15 -5.44 6.89 -14.70
C ALA A 15 -4.86 6.99 -13.28
N ASN A 16 -4.62 8.20 -12.78
CA ASN A 16 -4.13 8.43 -11.42
C ASN A 16 -5.11 7.88 -10.38
N ARG A 17 -6.38 8.15 -10.53
CA ARG A 17 -7.43 7.62 -9.62
C ARG A 17 -7.52 6.10 -9.68
N GLY A 18 -7.60 5.53 -10.87
CA GLY A 18 -7.69 4.08 -11.05
C GLY A 18 -6.48 3.35 -10.48
N THR A 19 -5.27 3.85 -10.78
CA THR A 19 -4.03 3.28 -10.22
C THR A 19 -3.97 3.41 -8.71
N GLY A 20 -4.48 4.50 -8.12
CA GLY A 20 -4.55 4.69 -6.67
C GLY A 20 -5.47 3.68 -5.97
N PHE A 21 -6.66 3.41 -6.53
CA PHE A 21 -7.58 2.39 -5.99
C PHE A 21 -6.98 0.98 -6.08
N VAL A 22 -6.42 0.62 -7.23
CA VAL A 22 -5.77 -0.69 -7.41
C VAL A 22 -4.58 -0.83 -6.47
N LEU A 23 -3.77 0.21 -6.33
CA LEU A 23 -2.64 0.25 -5.40
C LEU A 23 -3.09 -0.01 -3.96
N LEU A 24 -4.12 0.70 -3.48
CA LEU A 24 -4.62 0.52 -2.11
C LEU A 24 -5.16 -0.89 -1.89
N LEU A 25 -5.86 -1.46 -2.87
CA LEU A 25 -6.32 -2.85 -2.83
C LEU A 25 -5.14 -3.83 -2.71
N LEU A 26 -4.11 -3.66 -3.56
CA LEU A 26 -2.93 -4.51 -3.55
C LEU A 26 -2.13 -4.39 -2.25
N LEU A 27 -1.98 -3.18 -1.70
CA LEU A 27 -1.36 -2.96 -0.40
C LEU A 27 -2.16 -3.60 0.73
N THR A 28 -3.49 -3.54 0.68
CA THR A 28 -4.38 -4.20 1.64
C THR A 28 -4.21 -5.71 1.59
N LEU A 29 -4.26 -6.30 0.40
CA LEU A 29 -4.05 -7.74 0.20
C LEU A 29 -2.65 -8.18 0.66
N SER A 30 -1.62 -7.42 0.31
CA SER A 30 -0.25 -7.69 0.75
C SER A 30 -0.12 -7.64 2.27
N THR A 31 -0.73 -6.65 2.92
CA THR A 31 -0.76 -6.49 4.38
C THR A 31 -1.45 -7.67 5.05
N MET A 32 -2.61 -8.08 4.55
CA MET A 32 -3.34 -9.26 5.05
C MET A 32 -2.51 -10.54 4.94
N LEU A 33 -1.92 -10.79 3.75
CA LEU A 33 -1.05 -11.94 3.53
C LEU A 33 0.17 -11.92 4.47
N GLY A 34 0.76 -10.74 4.71
CA GLY A 34 1.85 -10.55 5.66
C GLY A 34 1.43 -10.90 7.09
N VAL A 35 0.27 -10.42 7.55
CA VAL A 35 -0.28 -10.73 8.88
C VAL A 35 -0.53 -12.23 9.04
N LEU A 36 -1.22 -12.85 8.07
CA LEU A 36 -1.58 -14.26 8.11
C LEU A 36 -0.37 -15.20 8.00
N SER A 37 0.64 -14.85 7.20
CA SER A 37 1.86 -15.65 7.07
C SER A 37 2.65 -15.78 8.38
N THR A 38 2.54 -14.78 9.26
CA THR A 38 3.19 -14.80 10.59
C THR A 38 2.40 -15.60 11.61
N ALA A 39 1.12 -15.86 11.41
CA ALA A 39 0.26 -16.64 12.32
C ALA A 39 0.50 -18.15 12.21
N ARG A 40 1.43 -18.62 11.36
CA ARG A 40 1.71 -20.04 11.08
C ARG A 40 0.46 -20.85 10.71
N VAL A 41 -0.55 -20.17 10.14
CA VAL A 41 -1.75 -20.83 9.62
C VAL A 41 -1.33 -21.65 8.40
N THR A 42 -1.13 -22.93 8.62
CA THR A 42 -0.83 -23.88 7.55
C THR A 42 -1.89 -24.96 7.56
N SER A 43 -2.52 -25.17 6.41
CA SER A 43 -3.37 -26.33 6.15
C SER A 43 -2.79 -27.09 4.96
N ARG A 44 -3.25 -28.34 4.77
CA ARG A 44 -2.89 -29.14 3.58
C ARG A 44 -3.26 -28.42 2.27
N LEU A 45 -4.34 -27.61 2.29
CA LEU A 45 -4.83 -26.84 1.14
C LEU A 45 -4.16 -25.45 1.03
N TRP A 46 -3.50 -24.96 2.08
CA TRP A 46 -2.86 -23.64 2.10
C TRP A 46 -1.44 -23.73 2.67
N PRO A 47 -0.47 -24.21 1.86
CA PRO A 47 0.92 -24.35 2.29
C PRO A 47 1.57 -22.97 2.47
N ARG A 48 2.50 -22.87 3.41
CA ARG A 48 3.23 -21.63 3.72
C ARG A 48 3.95 -21.02 2.51
N MET A 49 4.45 -21.87 1.61
CA MET A 49 5.10 -21.42 0.37
C MET A 49 4.16 -20.63 -0.53
N LEU A 50 2.88 -21.03 -0.60
CA LEU A 50 1.88 -20.34 -1.41
C LEU A 50 1.61 -18.93 -0.87
N SER A 51 1.39 -18.78 0.45
CA SER A 51 1.13 -17.46 1.05
C SER A 51 2.33 -16.51 0.92
N GLN A 52 3.56 -17.03 1.04
CA GLN A 52 4.78 -16.23 0.85
C GLN A 52 4.98 -15.84 -0.62
N GLY A 53 4.73 -16.76 -1.55
CA GLY A 53 4.78 -16.49 -2.99
C GLY A 53 3.75 -15.44 -3.42
N LEU A 54 2.51 -15.58 -2.95
CA LEU A 54 1.44 -14.61 -3.20
C LEU A 54 1.77 -13.24 -2.61
N HIS A 55 2.23 -13.18 -1.34
CA HIS A 55 2.64 -11.93 -0.73
C HIS A 55 3.70 -11.21 -1.56
N ARG A 56 4.75 -11.94 -2.00
CA ARG A 56 5.80 -11.37 -2.85
C ARG A 56 5.26 -10.83 -4.17
N ASN A 57 4.44 -11.61 -4.88
CA ASN A 57 3.93 -11.24 -6.20
C ASN A 57 2.96 -10.05 -6.10
N VAL A 58 2.05 -10.06 -5.13
CA VAL A 58 1.13 -8.94 -4.87
C VAL A 58 1.90 -7.67 -4.47
N SER A 59 2.95 -7.80 -3.65
CA SER A 59 3.79 -6.65 -3.28
C SER A 59 4.55 -6.08 -4.47
N LEU A 60 5.10 -6.91 -5.37
CA LEU A 60 5.77 -6.44 -6.58
C LEU A 60 4.79 -5.76 -7.54
N LEU A 61 3.59 -6.30 -7.68
CA LEU A 61 2.53 -5.66 -8.46
C LEU A 61 2.12 -4.31 -7.85
N ALA A 62 2.02 -4.22 -6.51
CA ALA A 62 1.76 -2.97 -5.82
C ALA A 62 2.84 -1.91 -6.10
N VAL A 63 4.12 -2.29 -6.16
CA VAL A 63 5.22 -1.38 -6.53
C VAL A 63 5.07 -0.86 -7.96
N THR A 64 4.64 -1.71 -8.90
CA THR A 64 4.37 -1.29 -10.28
C THR A 64 3.23 -0.27 -10.34
N PHE A 65 2.13 -0.53 -9.63
CA PHE A 65 1.00 0.42 -9.56
C PHE A 65 1.35 1.69 -8.80
N LEU A 66 2.24 1.62 -7.79
CA LEU A 66 2.77 2.79 -7.09
C LEU A 66 3.55 3.69 -8.06
N ALA A 67 4.44 3.11 -8.88
CA ALA A 67 5.19 3.85 -9.88
C ALA A 67 4.26 4.52 -10.90
N ALA A 68 3.24 3.81 -11.39
CA ALA A 68 2.24 4.37 -12.31
C ALA A 68 1.43 5.49 -11.65
N HIS A 69 0.98 5.31 -10.40
CA HIS A 69 0.22 6.32 -9.66
C HIS A 69 1.02 7.61 -9.45
N VAL A 70 2.27 7.48 -9.00
CA VAL A 70 3.17 8.64 -8.80
C VAL A 70 3.48 9.35 -10.12
N THR A 71 3.80 8.59 -11.16
CA THR A 71 4.12 9.16 -12.48
C THR A 71 2.93 9.92 -13.05
N THR A 72 1.74 9.34 -13.01
CA THR A 72 0.52 10.01 -13.49
C THR A 72 0.20 11.27 -12.70
N ALA A 73 0.44 11.28 -11.37
CA ALA A 73 0.23 12.45 -10.52
C ALA A 73 1.21 13.59 -10.83
N VAL A 74 2.47 13.30 -11.19
CA VAL A 74 3.49 14.32 -11.49
C VAL A 74 3.38 14.83 -12.92
N VAL A 75 2.96 13.96 -13.87
CA VAL A 75 2.81 14.34 -15.27
C VAL A 75 1.50 15.10 -15.50
N ASP A 76 0.50 14.92 -14.65
CA ASP A 76 -0.75 15.68 -14.71
C ASP A 76 -0.50 17.16 -14.36
N THR A 77 -0.79 18.04 -15.31
CA THR A 77 -0.57 19.48 -15.17
C THR A 77 -1.68 20.21 -14.41
N PHE A 78 -2.75 19.51 -14.03
CA PHE A 78 -3.88 20.11 -13.31
C PHE A 78 -3.50 20.55 -11.89
N VAL A 79 -2.57 19.83 -11.26
CA VAL A 79 -2.04 20.17 -9.94
C VAL A 79 -0.52 20.26 -10.02
N ASP A 80 0.09 21.34 -9.52
CA ASP A 80 1.55 21.52 -9.52
C ASP A 80 2.19 20.59 -8.47
N ILE A 81 2.38 19.33 -8.84
CA ILE A 81 3.12 18.32 -8.07
C ILE A 81 4.44 18.09 -8.79
N ARG A 82 5.53 18.47 -8.15
CA ARG A 82 6.87 18.32 -8.72
C ARG A 82 7.56 17.07 -8.22
N TRP A 83 8.52 16.55 -8.98
CA TRP A 83 9.25 15.33 -8.60
C TRP A 83 9.86 15.36 -7.21
N TRP A 84 10.33 16.49 -6.73
CA TRP A 84 10.85 16.58 -5.37
C TRP A 84 9.77 16.44 -4.29
N ASN A 85 8.51 16.88 -4.56
CA ASN A 85 7.41 16.74 -3.61
C ASN A 85 7.04 15.27 -3.38
N VAL A 86 7.41 14.41 -4.32
CA VAL A 86 7.22 12.95 -4.22
C VAL A 86 8.13 12.37 -3.13
N PHE A 87 9.38 12.85 -3.03
CA PHE A 87 10.40 12.32 -2.11
C PHE A 87 10.64 13.20 -0.87
N VAL A 88 10.09 14.41 -0.84
CA VAL A 88 10.18 15.30 0.33
C VAL A 88 8.78 15.51 0.89
N PRO A 89 8.38 14.75 1.91
CA PRO A 89 7.06 14.86 2.51
C PRO A 89 6.75 16.29 2.95
N PHE A 90 5.49 16.70 2.80
CA PHE A 90 4.96 18.00 3.24
C PHE A 90 5.55 19.24 2.52
N SER A 91 6.34 19.06 1.46
CA SER A 91 6.97 20.16 0.67
C SER A 91 6.06 20.73 -0.42
N GLY A 92 4.93 20.09 -0.72
CA GLY A 92 4.00 20.51 -1.77
C GLY A 92 3.16 21.73 -1.38
N THR A 93 2.73 22.51 -2.38
CA THR A 93 1.81 23.66 -2.18
C THR A 93 0.34 23.21 -2.13
N TYR A 94 0.01 22.13 -2.85
CA TYR A 94 -1.35 21.59 -2.91
C TYR A 94 -1.58 20.61 -1.76
N ARG A 95 -2.51 20.97 -0.85
CA ARG A 95 -2.90 20.14 0.31
C ARG A 95 -1.71 19.48 1.01
N PRO A 96 -0.70 20.24 1.50
CA PRO A 96 0.63 19.74 1.88
C PRO A 96 0.59 18.61 2.89
N LEU A 97 -0.35 18.65 3.85
CA LEU A 97 -0.49 17.60 4.85
C LEU A 97 -0.91 16.26 4.24
N TRP A 98 -1.93 16.28 3.38
CA TRP A 98 -2.48 15.04 2.83
C TRP A 98 -1.61 14.47 1.71
N LEU A 99 -1.02 15.34 0.88
CA LEU A 99 0.00 14.94 -0.09
C LEU A 99 1.23 14.39 0.62
N GLY A 100 1.65 15.04 1.70
CA GLY A 100 2.80 14.62 2.51
C GLY A 100 2.64 13.23 3.13
N PHE A 101 1.43 12.81 3.52
CA PHE A 101 1.19 11.43 3.92
C PHE A 101 1.43 10.43 2.78
N GLY A 102 1.07 10.79 1.54
CA GLY A 102 1.35 9.97 0.37
C GLY A 102 2.85 9.84 0.10
N SER A 103 3.59 10.95 0.12
CA SER A 103 5.04 10.96 -0.08
C SER A 103 5.76 10.17 1.02
N PHE A 104 5.35 10.33 2.28
CA PHE A 104 5.94 9.58 3.38
C PHE A 104 5.63 8.08 3.30
N ALA A 105 4.41 7.71 2.88
CA ALA A 105 4.07 6.33 2.60
C ALA A 105 4.94 5.74 1.48
N LEU A 106 5.19 6.51 0.42
CA LEU A 106 6.11 6.13 -0.66
C LEU A 106 7.51 5.85 -0.14
N ASP A 107 8.09 6.76 0.67
CA ASP A 107 9.44 6.60 1.22
C ASP A 107 9.56 5.33 2.06
N LEU A 108 8.55 5.06 2.90
CA LEU A 108 8.49 3.82 3.66
C LEU A 108 8.37 2.58 2.77
N LEU A 109 7.52 2.62 1.73
CA LEU A 109 7.37 1.51 0.78
C LEU A 109 8.65 1.26 -0.02
N LEU A 110 9.38 2.31 -0.40
CA LEU A 110 10.68 2.19 -1.05
C LEU A 110 11.70 1.55 -0.11
N ALA A 111 11.78 1.99 1.15
CA ALA A 111 12.67 1.41 2.15
C ALA A 111 12.35 -0.08 2.39
N VAL A 112 11.06 -0.44 2.54
CA VAL A 112 10.59 -1.82 2.69
C VAL A 112 10.94 -2.65 1.47
N THR A 113 10.73 -2.12 0.26
CA THR A 113 10.99 -2.83 -1.00
C THR A 113 12.49 -3.09 -1.18
N VAL A 114 13.32 -2.04 -1.06
CA VAL A 114 14.77 -2.15 -1.22
C VAL A 114 15.36 -3.13 -0.21
N THR A 115 14.99 -3.01 1.07
CA THR A 115 15.49 -3.93 2.10
C THR A 115 14.99 -5.35 1.92
N SER A 116 13.79 -5.55 1.37
CA SER A 116 13.25 -6.88 1.05
C SER A 116 13.96 -7.52 -0.14
N LEU A 117 14.34 -6.75 -1.15
CA LEU A 117 15.18 -7.23 -2.27
C LEU A 117 16.59 -7.59 -1.80
N LEU A 118 17.14 -6.82 -0.85
CA LEU A 118 18.47 -7.03 -0.26
C LEU A 118 18.43 -7.99 0.95
N ARG A 119 17.32 -8.67 1.21
CA ARG A 119 17.09 -9.51 2.38
C ARG A 119 18.21 -10.52 2.66
N HIS A 120 18.77 -11.10 1.61
CA HIS A 120 19.87 -12.07 1.72
C HIS A 120 21.21 -11.47 2.18
N ARG A 121 21.35 -10.15 2.08
CA ARG A 121 22.55 -9.40 2.53
C ARG A 121 22.37 -8.74 3.90
N MET A 122 21.18 -8.89 4.51
CA MET A 122 20.85 -8.23 5.78
C MET A 122 20.60 -9.25 6.89
N SER A 123 20.98 -8.90 8.12
CA SER A 123 20.57 -9.67 9.28
C SER A 123 19.07 -9.54 9.54
N HIS A 124 18.47 -10.53 10.21
CA HIS A 124 17.02 -10.62 10.37
C HIS A 124 16.41 -9.47 11.17
N LYS A 125 17.10 -8.99 12.22
CA LYS A 125 16.54 -7.96 13.12
C LYS A 125 16.31 -6.61 12.41
N PRO A 126 17.32 -5.98 11.76
CA PRO A 126 17.11 -4.70 11.08
C PRO A 126 16.16 -4.83 9.88
N TRP A 127 16.25 -5.92 9.11
CA TRP A 127 15.29 -6.16 8.05
C TRP A 127 13.84 -6.17 8.57
N ARG A 128 13.58 -6.90 9.67
CA ARG A 128 12.25 -6.98 10.26
C ARG A 128 11.77 -5.62 10.76
N ALA A 129 12.65 -4.82 11.37
CA ALA A 129 12.31 -3.48 11.86
C ALA A 129 11.81 -2.58 10.71
N VAL A 130 12.52 -2.56 9.58
CA VAL A 130 12.09 -1.82 8.39
C VAL A 130 10.82 -2.44 7.79
N HIS A 131 10.75 -3.75 7.69
CA HIS A 131 9.61 -4.44 7.06
C HIS A 131 8.28 -4.18 7.79
N VAL A 132 8.30 -4.03 9.10
CA VAL A 132 7.11 -3.68 9.91
C VAL A 132 6.58 -2.27 9.57
N MET A 133 7.41 -1.36 9.04
CA MET A 133 6.97 -0.03 8.60
C MET A 133 5.97 -0.09 7.43
N ALA A 134 5.84 -1.24 6.76
CA ALA A 134 4.79 -1.45 5.75
C ALA A 134 3.37 -1.23 6.31
N TYR A 135 3.13 -1.51 7.58
CA TYR A 135 1.83 -1.22 8.22
C TYR A 135 1.57 0.29 8.33
N ALA A 136 2.59 1.05 8.70
CA ALA A 136 2.50 2.52 8.74
C ALA A 136 2.31 3.09 7.34
N ALA A 137 3.04 2.57 6.35
CA ALA A 137 2.90 2.97 4.95
C ALA A 137 1.48 2.72 4.41
N TRP A 138 0.89 1.55 4.72
CA TRP A 138 -0.49 1.25 4.37
C TRP A 138 -1.49 2.22 5.02
N GLY A 139 -1.36 2.49 6.31
CA GLY A 139 -2.25 3.41 7.02
C GLY A 139 -2.14 4.85 6.49
N MET A 140 -0.93 5.32 6.21
CA MET A 140 -0.70 6.65 5.62
C MET A 140 -1.23 6.75 4.19
N GLY A 141 -1.02 5.71 3.37
CA GLY A 141 -1.57 5.62 2.01
C GLY A 141 -3.11 5.62 2.02
N LEU A 142 -3.73 4.92 2.96
CA LEU A 142 -5.19 4.95 3.16
C LEU A 142 -5.69 6.36 3.52
N ILE A 143 -5.07 7.04 4.49
CA ILE A 143 -5.43 8.40 4.89
C ILE A 143 -5.24 9.36 3.72
N HIS A 144 -4.11 9.24 2.98
CA HIS A 144 -3.86 10.00 1.77
C HIS A 144 -4.99 9.81 0.75
N GLY A 145 -5.34 8.58 0.42
CA GLY A 145 -6.42 8.26 -0.51
C GLY A 145 -7.78 8.79 -0.08
N MET A 146 -8.12 8.68 1.22
CA MET A 146 -9.38 9.22 1.78
C MET A 146 -9.45 10.75 1.74
N LYS A 147 -8.33 11.44 1.83
CA LYS A 147 -8.30 12.92 1.91
C LYS A 147 -7.99 13.60 0.58
N MET A 148 -7.27 12.93 -0.32
CA MET A 148 -6.94 13.45 -1.65
C MET A 148 -7.91 12.96 -2.72
N GLY A 149 -8.45 11.75 -2.55
CA GLY A 149 -9.36 11.13 -3.53
C GLY A 149 -10.69 11.87 -3.60
N THR A 150 -11.06 12.31 -4.81
CA THR A 150 -12.36 12.99 -5.08
C THR A 150 -13.55 12.06 -4.85
N ASP A 151 -13.36 10.76 -4.98
CA ASP A 151 -14.39 9.74 -4.77
C ASP A 151 -14.52 9.27 -3.33
N ALA A 152 -13.62 9.67 -2.45
CA ALA A 152 -13.62 9.19 -1.07
C ALA A 152 -14.91 9.53 -0.30
N ALA A 153 -15.60 10.61 -0.69
CA ALA A 153 -16.89 11.02 -0.13
C ALA A 153 -18.10 10.35 -0.81
N THR A 154 -17.90 9.63 -1.92
CA THR A 154 -18.99 8.87 -2.56
C THR A 154 -19.29 7.59 -1.77
N VAL A 155 -20.50 7.06 -1.92
CA VAL A 155 -20.92 5.82 -1.22
C VAL A 155 -19.98 4.66 -1.55
N TRP A 156 -19.62 4.49 -2.82
CA TRP A 156 -18.75 3.39 -3.25
C TRP A 156 -17.29 3.59 -2.81
N GLY A 157 -16.77 4.83 -2.86
CA GLY A 157 -15.41 5.14 -2.43
C GLY A 157 -15.25 5.00 -0.92
N ALA A 158 -16.25 5.44 -0.14
CA ALA A 158 -16.30 5.21 1.30
C ALA A 158 -16.36 3.70 1.62
N ALA A 159 -17.26 2.96 0.96
CA ALA A 159 -17.38 1.51 1.13
C ALA A 159 -16.06 0.78 0.80
N PHE A 160 -15.36 1.17 -0.26
CA PHE A 160 -14.05 0.62 -0.61
C PHE A 160 -13.00 0.87 0.50
N ASN A 161 -12.87 2.12 0.97
CA ASN A 161 -11.90 2.48 2.00
C ASN A 161 -12.19 1.74 3.33
N TYR A 162 -13.45 1.75 3.79
CA TYR A 162 -13.85 1.03 5.00
C TYR A 162 -13.73 -0.48 4.83
N GLY A 163 -13.97 -1.02 3.62
CA GLY A 163 -13.74 -2.42 3.28
C GLY A 163 -12.26 -2.80 3.45
N CYS A 164 -11.33 -1.96 2.99
CA CYS A 164 -9.88 -2.16 3.20
C CYS A 164 -9.51 -2.16 4.69
N ILE A 165 -10.08 -1.24 5.48
CA ILE A 165 -9.87 -1.20 6.94
C ILE A 165 -10.40 -2.48 7.59
N ALA A 166 -11.64 -2.85 7.30
CA ALA A 166 -12.27 -4.03 7.86
C ALA A 166 -11.48 -5.31 7.53
N ALA A 167 -11.01 -5.44 6.28
CA ALA A 167 -10.23 -6.59 5.84
C ALA A 167 -8.92 -6.76 6.63
N VAL A 168 -8.18 -5.68 6.86
CA VAL A 168 -6.95 -5.72 7.67
C VAL A 168 -7.27 -6.00 9.13
N LEU A 169 -8.31 -5.38 9.70
CA LEU A 169 -8.74 -5.64 11.07
C LEU A 169 -9.11 -7.11 11.28
N VAL A 170 -9.90 -7.69 10.36
CA VAL A 170 -10.26 -9.12 10.40
C VAL A 170 -9.01 -10.00 10.36
N ALA A 171 -8.05 -9.71 9.47
CA ALA A 171 -6.79 -10.46 9.40
C ALA A 171 -5.99 -10.39 10.73
N VAL A 172 -5.94 -9.21 11.35
CA VAL A 172 -5.27 -8.99 12.64
C VAL A 172 -5.99 -9.76 13.76
N LEU A 173 -7.31 -9.66 13.85
CA LEU A 173 -8.11 -10.38 14.86
C LEU A 173 -7.99 -11.89 14.70
N ALA A 174 -8.08 -12.40 13.46
CA ALA A 174 -7.87 -13.81 13.15
C ALA A 174 -6.49 -14.30 13.63
N ARG A 175 -5.44 -13.52 13.41
CA ARG A 175 -4.09 -13.84 13.89
C ARG A 175 -4.05 -13.98 15.43
N PHE A 176 -4.63 -13.03 16.16
CA PHE A 176 -4.63 -13.08 17.64
C PHE A 176 -5.48 -14.24 18.15
N GLY A 177 -6.63 -14.52 17.54
CA GLY A 177 -7.48 -15.68 17.91
C GLY A 177 -6.75 -17.00 17.72
N LEU A 178 -6.03 -17.17 16.61
CA LEU A 178 -5.22 -18.38 16.36
C LEU A 178 -4.07 -18.55 17.35
N LEU A 179 -3.42 -17.45 17.74
CA LEU A 179 -2.35 -17.48 18.74
C LEU A 179 -2.88 -17.82 20.15
N ALA A 180 -4.07 -17.32 20.50
CA ALA A 180 -4.72 -17.65 21.77
C ALA A 180 -5.11 -19.12 21.82
N HIS A 181 -5.72 -19.63 20.75
CA HIS A 181 -6.12 -21.05 20.66
C HIS A 181 -4.91 -22.01 20.77
N SER A 182 -3.80 -21.70 20.09
CA SER A 182 -2.59 -22.54 20.16
C SER A 182 -1.99 -22.62 21.56
N ARG A 183 -2.10 -21.59 22.38
CA ARG A 183 -1.62 -21.58 23.77
C ARG A 183 -2.48 -22.48 24.68
N LEU A 184 -3.80 -22.49 24.47
CA LEU A 184 -4.75 -23.29 25.24
C LEU A 184 -4.61 -24.80 24.96
N VAL A 185 -4.18 -25.19 23.76
CA VAL A 185 -4.00 -26.61 23.37
C VAL A 185 -2.66 -27.17 23.82
N THR A 186 -1.68 -26.33 24.19
CA THR A 186 -0.32 -26.72 24.63
C THR A 186 -0.12 -26.60 26.13
N SER A 187 -1.12 -26.11 26.89
CA SER A 187 -1.18 -26.10 28.37
C SER A 187 -1.96 -27.29 28.91
#